data_73d48e72255159229b0999783070f734
#
_entry.id   73d48e72255159229b0999783070f734
#
_cell.length_a   1.000
_cell.length_b   1.000
_cell.length_c   1.000
_cell.angle_alpha   90.00
_cell.angle_beta   90.00
_cell.angle_gamma   90.00
#
_symmetry.space_group_name_H-M   'P 1'
#
loop_
_entity.id
_entity.type
_entity.pdbx_description
1 polymer ?
#
loop_
_entity_poly.entity_id
_entity_poly.type
_entity_poly.pdbx_seq_one_letter_code
_entity_poly.pdbx_strand_id
1 'polypeptide(L)'
;MKKVLHMHSNIFDSTHQREIKSTDNVFGKFLTKEGLYDEIEITEDNIFELADLIGGHVKLDVYCPNCKENRVFSGECIPYYWYDDHKQEIYGKPLEDEITSWQYLHNMPQPNGGGENQPWTWTNKSIEDDTRLMVFKFVCTMDDTHHLDYIVLTYGNKMKKIGQYPSVADLSFPELKEYRKVMTKDDEKELKRAIGLYASGIGIGSYVYLRRIFERIIVTASHKAISDGKIKAEDFGGARVNEKIKMLSDYLPKSLVHNEAFYGIVSKGIHELSEEECIEYFPVMKRFIMMILRQLEKMRKD
;
A
#
# COMPACT_ATOMS: atom_id res chain seq x y z
N MET A 1 10.41 20.24 43.52
CA MET A 1 10.54 19.71 42.19
C MET A 1 9.24 19.03 41.70
N LYS A 2 8.09 19.67 41.84
CA LYS A 2 6.77 19.11 41.42
C LYS A 2 5.85 20.17 40.77
N LYS A 3 6.41 21.27 40.28
CA LYS A 3 5.60 22.40 39.76
C LYS A 3 5.88 22.79 38.31
N VAL A 4 6.72 22.04 37.58
CA VAL A 4 7.09 22.36 36.19
C VAL A 4 6.34 21.46 35.20
N LEU A 5 5.75 20.32 35.64
CA LEU A 5 5.07 19.38 34.80
C LEU A 5 3.60 19.71 34.48
N HIS A 6 3.09 20.87 34.94
CA HIS A 6 1.67 21.21 34.76
C HIS A 6 1.39 22.41 33.83
N MET A 7 2.43 22.91 33.15
CA MET A 7 2.25 24.07 32.25
C MET A 7 2.24 23.72 30.76
N HIS A 8 2.54 22.47 30.37
CA HIS A 8 2.53 22.07 28.96
C HIS A 8 1.21 21.43 28.47
N SER A 9 0.26 21.13 29.38
CA SER A 9 -1.00 20.51 29.02
C SER A 9 -2.14 21.46 28.62
N ASN A 10 -1.92 22.79 28.63
CA ASN A 10 -3.00 23.76 28.39
C ASN A 10 -2.83 24.60 27.10
N ILE A 11 -1.91 24.25 26.20
CA ILE A 11 -1.76 24.98 24.93
C ILE A 11 -2.43 24.25 23.77
N PHE A 12 -2.75 22.97 23.92
CA PHE A 12 -3.65 22.30 22.99
C PHE A 12 -5.09 22.66 23.36
N ASP A 13 -5.59 23.69 22.70
CA ASP A 13 -7.01 24.02 22.72
C ASP A 13 -7.80 22.77 22.25
N SER A 14 -8.60 22.25 23.16
CA SER A 14 -9.43 21.04 22.99
C SER A 14 -10.53 21.17 21.92
N THR A 15 -10.48 22.18 21.05
CA THR A 15 -11.52 22.50 20.08
C THR A 15 -11.28 21.97 18.68
N HIS A 16 -10.14 21.33 18.38
CA HIS A 16 -9.89 20.76 17.05
C HIS A 16 -9.38 19.31 17.08
N GLN A 17 -10.10 18.43 17.79
CA GLN A 17 -9.98 16.98 17.52
C GLN A 17 -10.62 16.65 16.17
N ARG A 18 -10.05 17.15 15.09
CA ARG A 18 -10.47 16.74 13.75
C ARG A 18 -9.80 15.40 13.45
N GLU A 19 -10.57 14.32 13.55
CA GLU A 19 -10.08 13.01 13.09
C GLU A 19 -9.75 13.11 11.58
N ILE A 20 -8.48 12.94 11.25
CA ILE A 20 -7.98 12.98 9.88
C ILE A 20 -8.00 11.56 9.32
N LYS A 21 -8.72 11.34 8.23
CA LYS A 21 -8.71 10.04 7.55
C LYS A 21 -7.40 9.83 6.79
N SER A 22 -6.94 8.60 6.69
CA SER A 22 -5.74 8.26 5.90
C SER A 22 -5.84 8.69 4.43
N THR A 23 -7.06 8.79 3.89
CA THR A 23 -7.30 9.29 2.53
C THR A 23 -7.01 10.79 2.37
N ASP A 24 -6.97 11.53 3.47
CA ASP A 24 -6.78 12.98 3.50
C ASP A 24 -5.38 13.37 3.99
N ASN A 25 -4.56 12.39 4.36
CA ASN A 25 -3.18 12.54 4.81
C ASN A 25 -2.24 11.78 3.87
N VAL A 26 -1.23 12.46 3.32
CA VAL A 26 -0.33 11.88 2.31
C VAL A 26 0.51 10.75 2.88
N PHE A 27 0.95 10.85 4.14
CA PHE A 27 1.74 9.80 4.80
C PHE A 27 0.86 8.63 5.23
N GLY A 28 -0.39 8.85 5.61
CA GLY A 28 -1.38 7.79 5.84
C GLY A 28 -1.66 6.98 4.57
N LYS A 29 -1.76 7.66 3.41
CA LYS A 29 -1.83 6.99 2.10
C LYS A 29 -0.56 6.20 1.82
N PHE A 30 0.61 6.81 2.03
CA PHE A 30 1.90 6.17 1.83
C PHE A 30 2.02 4.87 2.63
N LEU A 31 1.69 4.89 3.92
CA LEU A 31 1.74 3.68 4.75
C LEU A 31 0.82 2.57 4.23
N THR A 32 -0.39 2.92 3.79
CA THR A 32 -1.43 1.93 3.46
C THR A 32 -1.42 1.46 2.01
N LYS A 33 -0.87 2.23 1.07
CA LYS A 33 -0.96 1.96 -0.37
C LYS A 33 0.37 1.58 -1.01
N GLU A 34 1.47 2.21 -0.56
CA GLU A 34 2.77 2.00 -1.18
C GLU A 34 3.44 0.72 -0.70
N GLY A 35 4.34 0.20 -1.53
CA GLY A 35 5.09 -1.03 -1.27
C GLY A 35 6.19 -0.87 -0.22
N LEU A 36 6.90 -1.97 0.05
CA LEU A 36 8.15 -1.92 0.81
C LEU A 36 9.24 -1.29 -0.07
N TYR A 37 10.07 -0.48 0.56
CA TYR A 37 11.17 0.29 -0.03
C TYR A 37 10.76 1.48 -0.90
N ASP A 38 9.45 1.73 -1.07
CA ASP A 38 8.99 2.99 -1.63
C ASP A 38 9.33 4.15 -0.70
N GLU A 39 9.51 5.32 -1.30
CA GLU A 39 9.93 6.54 -0.63
C GLU A 39 8.91 7.65 -0.87
N ILE A 40 8.75 8.50 0.14
CA ILE A 40 8.01 9.76 0.03
C ILE A 40 8.92 10.90 0.47
N GLU A 41 8.89 12.00 -0.27
CA GLU A 41 9.63 13.20 0.09
C GLU A 41 8.87 13.98 1.16
N ILE A 42 9.60 14.44 2.19
CA ILE A 42 9.11 15.33 3.23
C ILE A 42 9.42 16.75 2.79
N THR A 43 8.39 17.55 2.64
CA THR A 43 8.46 18.93 2.15
C THR A 43 7.80 19.90 3.12
N GLU A 44 7.99 21.19 2.92
CA GLU A 44 7.29 22.22 3.71
C GLU A 44 5.77 22.10 3.62
N ASP A 45 5.26 21.66 2.47
CA ASP A 45 3.82 21.53 2.23
C ASP A 45 3.18 20.36 2.98
N ASN A 46 3.93 19.27 3.24
CA ASN A 46 3.39 18.05 3.82
C ASN A 46 3.91 17.73 5.24
N ILE A 47 4.84 18.50 5.78
CA ILE A 47 5.45 18.22 7.09
C ILE A 47 4.41 18.18 8.23
N PHE A 48 3.35 18.99 8.14
CA PHE A 48 2.29 19.02 9.14
C PHE A 48 1.42 17.75 9.07
N GLU A 49 1.25 17.18 7.89
CA GLU A 49 0.60 15.88 7.74
C GLU A 49 1.41 14.76 8.39
N LEU A 50 2.75 14.86 8.35
CA LEU A 50 3.63 13.94 9.07
C LEU A 50 3.49 14.11 10.58
N ALA A 51 3.41 15.34 11.08
CA ALA A 51 3.18 15.62 12.49
C ALA A 51 1.85 15.02 12.97
N ASP A 52 0.77 15.20 12.21
CA ASP A 52 -0.53 14.60 12.50
C ASP A 52 -0.47 13.07 12.58
N LEU A 53 0.30 12.46 11.67
CA LEU A 53 0.50 11.00 11.69
C LEU A 53 1.26 10.54 12.94
N ILE A 54 2.34 11.25 13.29
CA ILE A 54 3.17 10.93 14.45
C ILE A 54 2.39 11.13 15.75
N GLY A 55 1.60 12.21 15.85
CA GLY A 55 0.79 12.56 17.01
C GLY A 55 -0.49 11.71 17.18
N GLY A 56 -0.74 10.75 16.27
CA GLY A 56 -1.90 9.86 16.38
C GLY A 56 -3.24 10.47 15.94
N HIS A 57 -3.20 11.61 15.24
CA HIS A 57 -4.41 12.28 14.75
C HIS A 57 -4.97 11.62 13.49
N VAL A 58 -4.15 10.81 12.79
CA VAL A 58 -4.53 10.15 11.55
C VAL A 58 -5.15 8.78 11.85
N LYS A 59 -6.34 8.52 11.31
CA LYS A 59 -7.01 7.22 11.37
C LYS A 59 -6.92 6.51 10.03
N LEU A 60 -6.57 5.24 10.06
CA LEU A 60 -6.47 4.39 8.87
C LEU A 60 -7.79 3.62 8.67
N ASP A 61 -8.45 3.83 7.53
CA ASP A 61 -9.62 3.03 7.13
C ASP A 61 -9.16 1.97 6.12
N VAL A 62 -8.91 0.77 6.63
CA VAL A 62 -8.36 -0.33 5.86
C VAL A 62 -8.97 -1.66 6.27
N TYR A 63 -8.75 -2.68 5.45
CA TYR A 63 -9.21 -4.02 5.75
C TYR A 63 -8.49 -4.62 6.97
N CYS A 64 -9.26 -5.10 7.93
CA CYS A 64 -8.76 -5.89 9.04
C CYS A 64 -8.81 -7.38 8.68
N PRO A 65 -7.65 -8.08 8.52
CA PRO A 65 -7.64 -9.50 8.19
C PRO A 65 -8.32 -10.38 9.22
N ASN A 66 -8.30 -9.96 10.49
CA ASN A 66 -8.87 -10.70 11.60
C ASN A 66 -10.40 -10.50 11.70
N CYS A 67 -10.88 -9.25 11.58
CA CYS A 67 -12.33 -8.95 11.50
C CYS A 67 -12.93 -9.39 10.16
N LYS A 68 -12.12 -9.53 9.10
CA LYS A 68 -12.51 -9.85 7.71
C LYS A 68 -13.42 -8.80 7.06
N GLU A 69 -13.24 -7.56 7.41
CA GLU A 69 -13.97 -6.39 6.87
C GLU A 69 -13.16 -5.10 7.07
N ASN A 70 -13.56 -4.03 6.38
CA ASN A 70 -12.93 -2.72 6.57
C ASN A 70 -13.20 -2.22 7.98
N ARG A 71 -12.17 -1.70 8.63
CA ARG A 71 -12.19 -1.16 9.98
C ARG A 71 -11.37 0.11 10.06
N VAL A 72 -11.73 0.94 11.00
CA VAL A 72 -10.92 2.07 11.39
C VAL A 72 -9.87 1.61 12.39
N PHE A 73 -8.64 2.01 12.15
CA PHE A 73 -7.52 1.80 13.05
C PHE A 73 -7.04 3.15 13.54
N SER A 74 -6.78 3.26 14.83
CA SER A 74 -6.18 4.43 15.47
C SER A 74 -4.85 4.04 16.11
N GLY A 75 -3.89 4.92 16.06
CA GLY A 75 -2.57 4.65 16.59
C GLY A 75 -1.64 5.82 16.39
N GLU A 76 -0.43 5.67 16.85
CA GLU A 76 0.60 6.70 16.92
C GLU A 76 1.98 6.12 16.62
N CYS A 77 2.96 6.98 16.50
CA CYS A 77 4.36 6.61 16.46
C CYS A 77 4.81 6.14 17.85
N ILE A 78 5.32 4.92 17.92
CA ILE A 78 5.93 4.41 19.15
C ILE A 78 7.26 5.13 19.34
N PRO A 79 7.53 5.73 20.52
CA PRO A 79 8.81 6.33 20.83
C PRO A 79 9.94 5.34 20.58
N TYR A 80 10.96 5.80 19.94
CA TYR A 80 12.11 5.00 19.60
C TYR A 80 13.27 5.36 20.53
N TYR A 81 14.02 4.36 20.94
CA TYR A 81 15.15 4.50 21.85
C TYR A 81 16.45 4.36 21.06
N TRP A 82 17.44 5.24 21.29
CA TRP A 82 18.81 5.03 20.87
C TRP A 82 19.76 5.17 22.07
N TYR A 83 20.93 4.66 21.91
CA TYR A 83 21.99 4.82 22.88
C TYR A 83 22.95 5.90 22.38
N ASP A 84 23.32 6.82 23.27
CA ASP A 84 24.41 7.76 23.00
C ASP A 84 25.77 7.04 22.95
N ASP A 85 26.85 7.77 22.63
CA ASP A 85 28.21 7.25 22.60
C ASP A 85 28.67 6.67 23.96
N HIS A 86 27.98 7.02 25.04
CA HIS A 86 28.23 6.53 26.39
C HIS A 86 27.33 5.35 26.77
N LYS A 87 26.55 4.81 25.83
CA LYS A 87 25.58 3.72 26.04
C LYS A 87 24.47 4.09 27.05
N GLN A 88 24.16 5.37 27.19
CA GLN A 88 22.99 5.81 27.92
C GLN A 88 21.77 5.79 27.00
N GLU A 89 20.68 5.22 27.51
CA GLU A 89 19.38 5.26 26.82
C GLU A 89 18.91 6.72 26.70
N ILE A 90 18.78 7.20 25.47
CA ILE A 90 18.21 8.50 25.19
C ILE A 90 16.81 8.27 24.60
N TYR A 91 15.82 8.85 25.26
CA TYR A 91 14.51 9.03 24.64
C TYR A 91 14.65 10.06 23.53
N GLY A 92 14.48 9.62 22.29
CA GLY A 92 14.33 10.56 21.20
C GLY A 92 13.19 11.51 21.51
N LYS A 93 13.44 12.83 21.42
CA LYS A 93 12.30 13.72 21.35
C LYS A 93 11.44 13.26 20.20
N PRO A 94 10.12 13.07 20.38
CA PRO A 94 9.24 12.80 19.27
C PRO A 94 9.48 13.87 18.21
N LEU A 95 9.61 13.48 16.95
CA LEU A 95 9.70 14.43 15.84
C LEU A 95 8.55 15.44 15.86
N GLU A 96 7.42 15.05 16.45
CA GLU A 96 6.27 15.89 16.77
C GLU A 96 6.65 17.11 17.62
N ASP A 97 7.43 16.94 18.69
CA ASP A 97 7.87 18.06 19.55
C ASP A 97 8.75 19.03 18.77
N GLU A 98 9.58 18.54 17.86
CA GLU A 98 10.43 19.38 17.00
C GLU A 98 9.58 20.18 16.01
N ILE A 99 8.61 19.53 15.36
CA ILE A 99 7.69 20.15 14.39
C ILE A 99 6.77 21.15 15.12
N THR A 100 6.23 20.78 16.27
CA THR A 100 5.36 21.66 17.08
C THR A 100 6.14 22.85 17.60
N SER A 101 7.38 22.67 18.04
CA SER A 101 8.25 23.76 18.48
C SER A 101 8.53 24.72 17.33
N TRP A 102 8.77 24.21 16.13
CA TRP A 102 8.96 25.02 14.93
C TRP A 102 7.70 25.81 14.58
N GLN A 103 6.50 25.18 14.59
CA GLN A 103 5.22 25.86 14.37
C GLN A 103 5.00 27.01 15.35
N TYR A 104 5.31 26.79 16.62
CA TYR A 104 5.16 27.80 17.66
C TYR A 104 6.08 28.98 17.40
N LEU A 105 7.35 28.74 17.08
CA LEU A 105 8.34 29.77 16.78
C LEU A 105 8.00 30.54 15.49
N HIS A 106 7.47 29.87 14.50
CA HIS A 106 7.11 30.49 13.21
C HIS A 106 5.84 31.35 13.29
N ASN A 107 4.88 30.96 14.12
CA ASN A 107 3.63 31.69 14.33
C ASN A 107 3.73 32.80 15.41
N MET A 108 4.86 32.90 16.11
CA MET A 108 5.05 34.01 17.06
C MET A 108 5.20 35.34 16.33
N PRO A 109 4.46 36.39 16.75
CA PRO A 109 4.71 37.74 16.26
C PRO A 109 6.16 38.13 16.53
N GLN A 110 6.93 38.41 15.49
CA GLN A 110 8.31 38.85 15.64
C GLN A 110 8.31 40.24 16.28
N PRO A 111 9.09 40.50 17.38
CA PRO A 111 9.04 41.72 18.11
C PRO A 111 9.44 42.98 17.32
N ASN A 112 10.04 42.87 16.15
CA ASN A 112 10.62 43.94 15.37
C ASN A 112 10.28 43.97 13.87
N GLY A 113 9.17 43.40 13.41
CA GLY A 113 8.65 43.66 12.04
C GLY A 113 9.56 43.34 10.86
N GLY A 114 10.64 42.63 11.05
CA GLY A 114 11.66 42.32 10.04
C GLY A 114 12.07 40.87 9.97
N GLY A 115 11.14 39.95 10.17
CA GLY A 115 11.40 38.56 9.90
C GLY A 115 11.16 38.28 8.41
N GLU A 116 12.23 38.21 7.60
CA GLU A 116 12.16 37.33 6.44
C GLU A 116 11.66 36.01 6.95
N ASN A 117 10.57 35.49 6.34
CA ASN A 117 10.11 34.11 6.52
C ASN A 117 11.32 33.23 6.19
N GLN A 118 12.06 32.82 7.21
CA GLN A 118 13.08 31.82 7.00
C GLN A 118 12.31 30.56 6.60
N PRO A 119 12.47 30.05 5.38
CA PRO A 119 11.80 28.83 5.00
C PRO A 119 12.18 27.77 6.03
N TRP A 120 11.17 27.01 6.48
CA TRP A 120 11.45 25.84 7.28
C TRP A 120 12.36 24.96 6.43
N THR A 121 13.58 24.88 6.82
CA THR A 121 14.48 23.91 6.24
C THR A 121 14.50 22.74 7.21
N TRP A 122 14.17 21.57 6.72
CA TRP A 122 14.44 20.28 7.37
C TRP A 122 15.92 20.19 7.79
N THR A 123 16.67 21.20 7.47
CA THR A 123 18.10 21.46 7.60
C THR A 123 18.57 21.91 8.97
N ASN A 124 17.77 21.85 10.02
CA ASN A 124 18.39 21.83 11.33
C ASN A 124 19.26 20.57 11.37
N LYS A 125 20.56 20.78 11.38
CA LYS A 125 21.65 19.79 11.31
C LYS A 125 21.46 18.47 12.06
N SER A 126 20.52 18.42 13.00
CA SER A 126 20.15 17.23 13.77
C SER A 126 19.28 16.24 13.00
N ILE A 127 18.65 16.62 11.88
CA ILE A 127 17.73 15.75 11.13
C ILE A 127 18.36 15.28 9.82
N GLU A 128 19.20 16.10 9.18
CA GLU A 128 19.87 15.72 7.93
C GLU A 128 20.91 14.62 8.10
N ASP A 129 21.59 14.58 9.24
CA ASP A 129 22.63 13.59 9.51
C ASP A 129 22.09 12.35 10.22
N ASP A 130 20.88 12.38 10.79
CA ASP A 130 20.32 11.28 11.58
C ASP A 130 19.29 10.46 10.79
N THR A 131 19.72 9.29 10.40
CA THR A 131 18.80 8.24 9.97
C THR A 131 17.95 7.79 11.17
N ARG A 132 16.63 8.01 11.13
CA ARG A 132 15.72 7.64 12.23
C ARG A 132 14.84 6.47 11.82
N LEU A 133 14.75 5.49 12.71
CA LEU A 133 13.79 4.39 12.62
C LEU A 133 12.54 4.79 13.40
N MET A 134 11.38 4.78 12.75
CA MET A 134 10.10 5.01 13.39
C MET A 134 9.20 3.79 13.24
N VAL A 135 8.47 3.47 14.30
CA VAL A 135 7.49 2.40 14.32
C VAL A 135 6.11 2.98 14.59
N PHE A 136 5.20 2.82 13.64
CA PHE A 136 3.81 3.18 13.82
C PHE A 136 2.99 1.94 14.14
N LYS A 137 2.25 1.99 15.23
CA LYS A 137 1.34 0.93 15.63
C LYS A 137 -0.09 1.45 15.63
N PHE A 138 -0.91 0.88 14.78
CA PHE A 138 -2.34 1.18 14.70
C PHE A 138 -3.15 0.00 15.20
N VAL A 139 -4.15 0.28 16.02
CA VAL A 139 -5.00 -0.73 16.67
C VAL A 139 -6.41 -0.63 16.10
N CYS A 140 -7.01 -1.77 15.83
CA CYS A 140 -8.39 -1.86 15.34
C CYS A 140 -9.37 -1.35 16.40
N THR A 141 -10.29 -0.46 16.02
CA THR A 141 -11.29 0.08 16.95
C THR A 141 -12.31 -0.95 17.45
N MET A 142 -12.38 -2.13 16.83
CA MET A 142 -13.29 -3.21 17.24
C MET A 142 -12.64 -4.24 18.17
N ASP A 143 -11.31 -4.40 18.11
CA ASP A 143 -10.57 -5.39 18.90
C ASP A 143 -9.11 -4.93 18.98
N ASP A 144 -8.65 -4.62 20.16
CA ASP A 144 -7.32 -4.07 20.44
C ASP A 144 -6.17 -5.07 20.25
N THR A 145 -6.49 -6.35 20.11
CA THR A 145 -5.51 -7.39 19.74
C THR A 145 -5.18 -7.38 18.23
N HIS A 146 -6.01 -6.73 17.42
CA HIS A 146 -5.79 -6.60 15.98
C HIS A 146 -5.04 -5.31 15.68
N HIS A 147 -3.86 -5.41 15.10
CA HIS A 147 -3.01 -4.25 14.87
C HIS A 147 -2.40 -4.24 13.47
N LEU A 148 -1.98 -3.06 13.05
CA LEU A 148 -1.17 -2.80 11.87
C LEU A 148 0.11 -2.12 12.34
N ASP A 149 1.25 -2.69 11.98
CA ASP A 149 2.55 -2.13 12.32
C ASP A 149 3.26 -1.71 11.03
N TYR A 150 3.80 -0.50 11.03
CA TYR A 150 4.62 0.01 9.94
C TYR A 150 5.97 0.44 10.50
N ILE A 151 7.03 0.02 9.84
CA ILE A 151 8.39 0.40 10.17
C ILE A 151 8.90 1.28 9.03
N VAL A 152 9.29 2.49 9.34
CA VAL A 152 9.81 3.46 8.38
C VAL A 152 11.17 3.97 8.80
N LEU A 153 11.95 4.34 7.81
CA LEU A 153 13.25 4.95 7.96
C LEU A 153 13.18 6.36 7.41
N THR A 154 13.57 7.37 8.20
CA THR A 154 13.74 8.73 7.71
C THR A 154 15.22 9.05 7.56
N TYR A 155 15.60 9.68 6.46
CA TYR A 155 16.96 10.12 6.18
C TYR A 155 16.93 11.27 5.18
N GLY A 156 17.71 12.31 5.44
CA GLY A 156 17.56 13.56 4.70
C GLY A 156 16.11 14.04 4.74
N ASN A 157 15.57 14.40 3.60
CA ASN A 157 14.17 14.83 3.47
C ASN A 157 13.24 13.70 2.97
N LYS A 158 13.57 12.44 3.25
CA LYS A 158 12.80 11.28 2.76
C LYS A 158 12.34 10.37 3.89
N MET A 159 11.19 9.75 3.68
CA MET A 159 10.71 8.64 4.49
C MET A 159 10.53 7.41 3.59
N LYS A 160 11.10 6.28 4.01
CA LYS A 160 11.06 4.99 3.33
C LYS A 160 10.35 3.96 4.19
N LYS A 161 9.40 3.23 3.63
CA LYS A 161 8.75 2.12 4.31
C LYS A 161 9.62 0.86 4.20
N ILE A 162 10.11 0.35 5.33
CA ILE A 162 11.02 -0.82 5.38
C ILE A 162 10.41 -2.06 6.02
N GLY A 163 9.24 -1.93 6.64
CA GLY A 163 8.52 -3.06 7.23
C GLY A 163 7.03 -2.79 7.35
N GLN A 164 6.26 -3.88 7.33
CA GLN A 164 4.81 -3.81 7.50
C GLN A 164 4.26 -5.14 8.01
N TYR A 165 3.31 -5.08 8.95
CA TYR A 165 2.46 -6.20 9.38
C TYR A 165 1.01 -5.72 9.58
N PRO A 166 -0.02 -6.43 9.09
CA PRO A 166 0.06 -7.53 8.11
C PRO A 166 0.64 -7.07 6.77
N SER A 167 0.97 -8.01 5.90
CA SER A 167 1.53 -7.69 4.59
C SER A 167 0.54 -6.93 3.70
N VAL A 168 1.03 -6.19 2.70
CA VAL A 168 0.18 -5.53 1.68
C VAL A 168 -0.78 -6.54 1.03
N ALA A 169 -0.31 -7.78 0.82
CA ALA A 169 -1.14 -8.84 0.25
C ALA A 169 -2.31 -9.23 1.16
N ASP A 170 -2.11 -9.25 2.49
CA ASP A 170 -3.18 -9.56 3.44
C ASP A 170 -4.22 -8.43 3.51
N LEU A 171 -3.77 -7.17 3.44
CA LEU A 171 -4.64 -5.99 3.40
C LEU A 171 -5.43 -5.90 2.09
N SER A 172 -4.94 -6.45 0.98
CA SER A 172 -5.63 -6.51 -0.33
C SER A 172 -6.66 -7.64 -0.43
N PHE A 173 -6.84 -8.43 0.61
CA PHE A 173 -7.71 -9.62 0.63
C PHE A 173 -9.21 -9.39 0.35
N PRO A 174 -9.85 -8.25 0.69
CA PRO A 174 -11.27 -8.02 0.41
C PRO A 174 -11.59 -8.14 -1.07
N GLU A 175 -10.71 -7.61 -1.92
CA GLU A 175 -10.88 -7.65 -3.37
C GLU A 175 -10.95 -9.09 -3.90
N LEU A 176 -10.31 -10.05 -3.21
CA LEU A 176 -10.21 -11.45 -3.64
C LEU A 176 -11.37 -12.30 -3.14
N LYS A 177 -11.98 -11.95 -2.00
CA LYS A 177 -13.05 -12.73 -1.37
C LYS A 177 -14.28 -12.86 -2.27
N GLU A 178 -14.58 -11.81 -3.04
CA GLU A 178 -15.71 -11.79 -3.98
C GLU A 178 -15.59 -12.84 -5.08
N TYR A 179 -14.35 -13.23 -5.45
CA TYR A 179 -14.08 -14.11 -6.61
C TYR A 179 -13.77 -15.55 -6.23
N ARG A 180 -13.88 -15.94 -4.96
CA ARG A 180 -13.58 -17.30 -4.48
C ARG A 180 -14.39 -18.41 -5.17
N LYS A 181 -15.53 -18.07 -5.78
CA LYS A 181 -16.37 -19.04 -6.48
C LYS A 181 -15.93 -19.30 -7.92
N VAL A 182 -15.11 -18.42 -8.48
CA VAL A 182 -14.57 -18.50 -9.84
C VAL A 182 -13.04 -18.63 -9.86
N MET A 183 -12.41 -18.59 -8.71
CA MET A 183 -10.99 -18.83 -8.50
C MET A 183 -10.76 -20.14 -7.76
N THR A 184 -9.72 -20.85 -8.12
CA THR A 184 -9.22 -21.97 -7.30
C THR A 184 -8.48 -21.45 -6.06
N LYS A 185 -8.29 -22.32 -5.07
CA LYS A 185 -7.45 -21.98 -3.90
C LYS A 185 -5.99 -21.66 -4.29
N ASP A 186 -5.51 -22.28 -5.36
CA ASP A 186 -4.15 -22.03 -5.87
C ASP A 186 -4.07 -20.68 -6.57
N ASP A 187 -5.12 -20.26 -7.32
CA ASP A 187 -5.18 -18.93 -7.89
C ASP A 187 -5.18 -17.84 -6.80
N GLU A 188 -5.98 -18.03 -5.74
CA GLU A 188 -5.99 -17.09 -4.60
C GLU A 188 -4.59 -16.98 -3.97
N LYS A 189 -3.92 -18.12 -3.79
CA LYS A 189 -2.56 -18.19 -3.23
C LYS A 189 -1.52 -17.49 -4.12
N GLU A 190 -1.61 -17.72 -5.44
CA GLU A 190 -0.70 -17.11 -6.40
C GLU A 190 -0.95 -15.61 -6.57
N LEU A 191 -2.21 -15.18 -6.54
CA LEU A 191 -2.52 -13.76 -6.59
C LEU A 191 -1.99 -13.01 -5.37
N LYS A 192 -2.08 -13.59 -4.16
CA LYS A 192 -1.44 -13.04 -2.97
C LYS A 192 0.07 -12.96 -3.11
N ARG A 193 0.71 -13.99 -3.64
CA ARG A 193 2.16 -13.99 -3.90
C ARG A 193 2.54 -12.90 -4.91
N ALA A 194 1.76 -12.78 -5.99
CA ALA A 194 1.95 -11.73 -6.99
C ALA A 194 1.94 -10.33 -6.36
N ILE A 195 0.91 -10.06 -5.54
CA ILE A 195 0.77 -8.77 -4.83
C ILE A 195 1.93 -8.55 -3.85
N GLY A 196 2.31 -9.58 -3.09
CA GLY A 196 3.43 -9.49 -2.14
C GLY A 196 4.77 -9.21 -2.81
N LEU A 197 5.08 -9.90 -3.91
CA LEU A 197 6.30 -9.67 -4.68
C LEU A 197 6.30 -8.27 -5.30
N TYR A 198 5.20 -7.84 -5.90
CA TYR A 198 5.06 -6.50 -6.44
C TYR A 198 5.29 -5.43 -5.35
N ALA A 199 4.67 -5.59 -4.18
CA ALA A 199 4.85 -4.70 -3.03
C ALA A 199 6.29 -4.68 -2.49
N SER A 200 7.11 -5.66 -2.85
CA SER A 200 8.54 -5.73 -2.53
C SER A 200 9.44 -5.29 -3.70
N GLY A 201 8.87 -4.68 -4.74
CA GLY A 201 9.62 -4.21 -5.91
C GLY A 201 10.09 -5.33 -6.86
N ILE A 202 9.53 -6.54 -6.74
CA ILE A 202 9.90 -7.69 -7.59
C ILE A 202 8.89 -7.83 -8.73
N GLY A 203 9.21 -7.27 -9.88
CA GLY A 203 8.34 -7.19 -11.04
C GLY A 203 8.17 -8.51 -11.78
N ILE A 204 9.27 -9.13 -12.26
CA ILE A 204 9.22 -10.38 -13.03
C ILE A 204 8.48 -11.47 -12.26
N GLY A 205 8.84 -11.69 -11.00
CA GLY A 205 8.20 -12.71 -10.16
C GLY A 205 6.70 -12.46 -9.97
N SER A 206 6.31 -11.20 -9.74
CA SER A 206 4.90 -10.82 -9.57
C SER A 206 4.10 -11.04 -10.86
N TYR A 207 4.67 -10.65 -11.99
CA TYR A 207 4.06 -10.76 -13.30
C TYR A 207 3.83 -12.21 -13.73
N VAL A 208 4.80 -13.11 -13.46
CA VAL A 208 4.69 -14.55 -13.72
C VAL A 208 3.46 -15.16 -13.06
N TYR A 209 3.20 -14.84 -11.80
CA TYR A 209 2.02 -15.35 -11.09
C TYR A 209 0.72 -14.84 -11.71
N LEU A 210 0.63 -13.56 -12.09
CA LEU A 210 -0.56 -13.04 -12.78
C LEU A 210 -0.79 -13.72 -14.13
N ARG A 211 0.27 -13.95 -14.90
CA ARG A 211 0.21 -14.67 -16.18
C ARG A 211 -0.30 -16.09 -16.00
N ARG A 212 0.16 -16.83 -15.00
CA ARG A 212 -0.29 -18.19 -14.70
C ARG A 212 -1.79 -18.23 -14.35
N ILE A 213 -2.28 -17.27 -13.58
CA ILE A 213 -3.71 -17.13 -13.27
C ILE A 213 -4.50 -16.93 -14.59
N PHE A 214 -4.04 -16.01 -15.43
CA PHE A 214 -4.66 -15.74 -16.71
C PHE A 214 -4.70 -16.99 -17.62
N GLU A 215 -3.59 -17.72 -17.74
CA GLU A 215 -3.51 -18.95 -18.51
C GLU A 215 -4.49 -20.01 -17.99
N ARG A 216 -4.64 -20.16 -16.66
CA ARG A 216 -5.62 -21.10 -16.09
C ARG A 216 -7.07 -20.71 -16.37
N ILE A 217 -7.40 -19.44 -16.41
CA ILE A 217 -8.73 -18.97 -16.82
C ILE A 217 -9.05 -19.46 -18.23
N ILE A 218 -8.10 -19.34 -19.16
CA ILE A 218 -8.25 -19.80 -20.55
C ILE A 218 -8.37 -21.33 -20.62
N VAL A 219 -7.52 -22.04 -19.88
CA VAL A 219 -7.57 -23.51 -19.83
C VAL A 219 -8.90 -24.01 -19.24
N THR A 220 -9.40 -23.37 -18.19
CA THR A 220 -10.69 -23.74 -17.59
C THR A 220 -11.84 -23.53 -18.58
N ALA A 221 -11.84 -22.42 -19.31
CA ALA A 221 -12.82 -22.17 -20.37
C ALA A 221 -12.73 -23.20 -21.52
N SER A 222 -11.49 -23.59 -21.90
CA SER A 222 -11.29 -24.58 -22.95
C SER A 222 -11.82 -25.97 -22.58
N HIS A 223 -11.62 -26.42 -21.34
CA HIS A 223 -12.17 -27.70 -20.87
C HIS A 223 -13.70 -27.74 -21.01
N LYS A 224 -14.37 -26.61 -20.67
CA LYS A 224 -15.81 -26.51 -20.83
C LYS A 224 -16.22 -26.52 -22.29
N ALA A 225 -15.56 -25.78 -23.16
CA ALA A 225 -15.84 -25.74 -24.60
C ALA A 225 -15.59 -27.09 -25.29
N ILE A 226 -14.57 -27.84 -24.88
CA ILE A 226 -14.29 -29.19 -25.35
C ILE A 226 -15.37 -30.14 -24.85
N SER A 227 -15.75 -30.07 -23.58
CA SER A 227 -16.83 -30.91 -23.02
C SER A 227 -18.17 -30.71 -23.75
N ASP A 228 -18.45 -29.46 -24.14
CA ASP A 228 -19.66 -29.09 -24.88
C ASP A 228 -19.55 -29.41 -26.40
N GLY A 229 -18.43 -30.00 -26.84
CA GLY A 229 -18.20 -30.37 -28.23
C GLY A 229 -18.03 -29.20 -29.20
N LYS A 230 -17.74 -28.00 -28.70
CA LYS A 230 -17.62 -26.79 -29.52
C LYS A 230 -16.24 -26.62 -30.14
N ILE A 231 -15.20 -27.16 -29.52
CA ILE A 231 -13.82 -27.12 -30.00
C ILE A 231 -13.17 -28.50 -29.80
N LYS A 232 -12.17 -28.81 -30.63
CA LYS A 232 -11.35 -30.00 -30.45
C LYS A 232 -10.09 -29.69 -29.67
N ALA A 233 -9.66 -30.60 -28.79
CA ALA A 233 -8.47 -30.43 -27.98
C ALA A 233 -7.19 -30.21 -28.81
N GLU A 234 -7.08 -30.89 -29.95
CA GLU A 234 -5.94 -30.80 -30.87
C GLU A 234 -5.82 -29.42 -31.50
N ASP A 235 -6.95 -28.83 -31.95
CA ASP A 235 -6.99 -27.52 -32.56
C ASP A 235 -6.61 -26.41 -31.52
N PHE A 236 -7.09 -26.57 -30.28
CA PHE A 236 -6.77 -25.66 -29.20
C PHE A 236 -5.30 -25.76 -28.77
N GLY A 237 -4.72 -26.96 -28.72
CA GLY A 237 -3.33 -27.18 -28.29
C GLY A 237 -2.31 -26.41 -29.13
N GLY A 238 -2.47 -26.44 -30.46
CA GLY A 238 -1.58 -25.79 -31.43
C GLY A 238 -1.80 -24.29 -31.64
N ALA A 239 -2.90 -23.72 -31.14
CA ALA A 239 -3.29 -22.33 -31.40
C ALA A 239 -2.49 -21.31 -30.55
N ARG A 240 -2.27 -20.11 -31.11
CA ARG A 240 -1.71 -18.98 -30.39
C ARG A 240 -2.72 -18.42 -29.39
N VAL A 241 -2.26 -17.66 -28.40
CA VAL A 241 -3.12 -17.07 -27.34
C VAL A 241 -4.31 -16.32 -27.92
N ASN A 242 -4.10 -15.50 -28.95
CA ASN A 242 -5.17 -14.73 -29.60
C ASN A 242 -6.23 -15.64 -30.27
N GLU A 243 -5.77 -16.72 -30.92
CA GLU A 243 -6.64 -17.70 -31.55
C GLU A 243 -7.42 -18.48 -30.50
N LYS A 244 -6.76 -18.93 -29.43
CA LYS A 244 -7.38 -19.58 -28.28
C LYS A 244 -8.53 -18.77 -27.70
N ILE A 245 -8.32 -17.46 -27.52
CA ILE A 245 -9.35 -16.59 -26.95
C ILE A 245 -10.52 -16.42 -27.94
N LYS A 246 -10.26 -16.28 -29.24
CA LYS A 246 -11.32 -16.21 -30.27
C LYS A 246 -12.15 -17.50 -30.31
N MET A 247 -11.49 -18.67 -30.22
CA MET A 247 -12.18 -19.96 -30.14
C MET A 247 -13.07 -20.10 -28.91
N LEU A 248 -12.75 -19.39 -27.83
CA LEU A 248 -13.46 -19.42 -26.56
C LEU A 248 -14.40 -18.20 -26.35
N SER A 249 -14.79 -17.52 -27.43
CA SER A 249 -15.59 -16.27 -27.36
C SER A 249 -16.91 -16.41 -26.59
N ASP A 250 -17.54 -17.60 -26.62
CA ASP A 250 -18.79 -17.90 -25.92
C ASP A 250 -18.58 -18.29 -24.44
N TYR A 251 -17.34 -18.61 -24.05
CA TYR A 251 -16.95 -19.09 -22.72
C TYR A 251 -16.15 -18.09 -21.90
N LEU A 252 -15.68 -17.02 -22.55
CA LEU A 252 -14.90 -15.96 -21.93
C LEU A 252 -15.67 -14.65 -21.92
N PRO A 253 -15.41 -13.77 -20.95
CA PRO A 253 -16.01 -12.44 -20.90
C PRO A 253 -15.74 -11.66 -22.18
N LYS A 254 -16.74 -10.93 -22.68
CA LYS A 254 -16.62 -10.08 -23.88
C LYS A 254 -15.50 -9.06 -23.80
N SER A 255 -15.27 -8.49 -22.62
CA SER A 255 -14.17 -7.58 -22.38
C SER A 255 -12.78 -8.20 -22.59
N LEU A 256 -12.65 -9.49 -22.33
CA LEU A 256 -11.43 -10.23 -22.64
C LEU A 256 -11.34 -10.47 -24.15
N VAL A 257 -12.39 -10.98 -24.79
CA VAL A 257 -12.40 -11.34 -26.21
C VAL A 257 -12.08 -10.15 -27.12
N HIS A 258 -12.52 -8.92 -26.77
CA HIS A 258 -12.34 -7.74 -27.59
C HIS A 258 -11.11 -6.87 -27.24
N ASN A 259 -10.26 -7.30 -26.32
CA ASN A 259 -9.09 -6.50 -25.89
C ASN A 259 -7.77 -7.06 -26.46
N GLU A 260 -7.55 -6.82 -27.75
CA GLU A 260 -6.32 -7.30 -28.43
C GLU A 260 -5.03 -6.69 -27.86
N ALA A 261 -5.06 -5.45 -27.38
CA ALA A 261 -3.89 -4.79 -26.78
C ALA A 261 -3.39 -5.53 -25.54
N PHE A 262 -4.32 -6.10 -24.76
CA PHE A 262 -3.95 -6.88 -23.58
C PHE A 262 -3.22 -8.18 -23.94
N TYR A 263 -3.59 -8.83 -25.03
CA TYR A 263 -2.89 -10.05 -25.47
C TYR A 263 -1.45 -9.79 -25.85
N GLY A 264 -1.17 -8.61 -26.42
CA GLY A 264 0.19 -8.18 -26.71
C GLY A 264 1.07 -8.11 -25.47
N ILE A 265 0.50 -7.69 -24.35
CA ILE A 265 1.22 -7.63 -23.06
C ILE A 265 1.40 -9.04 -22.48
N VAL A 266 0.31 -9.84 -22.42
CA VAL A 266 0.34 -11.18 -21.81
C VAL A 266 1.13 -12.19 -22.63
N SER A 267 1.16 -12.04 -23.95
CA SER A 267 1.86 -12.96 -24.86
C SER A 267 3.38 -12.70 -24.95
N LYS A 268 3.84 -11.53 -24.50
CA LYS A 268 5.29 -11.29 -24.40
C LYS A 268 5.91 -12.35 -23.49
N GLY A 269 6.97 -12.95 -23.94
CA GLY A 269 7.73 -13.92 -23.15
C GLY A 269 8.30 -13.27 -21.89
N ILE A 270 8.44 -14.05 -20.81
CA ILE A 270 9.10 -13.57 -19.58
C ILE A 270 10.52 -13.06 -19.88
N HIS A 271 11.14 -13.60 -20.94
CA HIS A 271 12.47 -13.23 -21.41
C HIS A 271 12.51 -11.92 -22.21
N GLU A 272 11.35 -11.36 -22.56
CA GLU A 272 11.21 -10.15 -23.36
C GLU A 272 10.92 -8.90 -22.52
N LEU A 273 10.55 -9.07 -21.24
CA LEU A 273 10.21 -7.99 -20.33
C LEU A 273 11.32 -7.77 -19.30
N SER A 274 11.68 -6.52 -19.07
CA SER A 274 12.56 -6.14 -17.97
C SER A 274 11.81 -6.13 -16.62
N GLU A 275 12.57 -6.01 -15.54
CA GLU A 275 12.00 -5.89 -14.19
C GLU A 275 11.09 -4.66 -14.07
N GLU A 276 11.54 -3.52 -14.63
CA GLU A 276 10.83 -2.25 -14.63
C GLU A 276 9.54 -2.33 -15.45
N GLU A 277 9.59 -2.94 -16.64
CA GLU A 277 8.39 -3.15 -17.46
C GLU A 277 7.38 -4.05 -16.75
N CYS A 278 7.82 -5.08 -16.04
CA CYS A 278 6.95 -5.94 -15.27
C CYS A 278 6.28 -5.19 -14.10
N ILE A 279 7.01 -4.29 -13.43
CA ILE A 279 6.46 -3.41 -12.39
C ILE A 279 5.42 -2.47 -12.99
N GLU A 280 5.70 -1.86 -14.13
CA GLU A 280 4.78 -0.94 -14.80
C GLU A 280 3.49 -1.64 -15.26
N TYR A 281 3.60 -2.85 -15.82
CA TYR A 281 2.45 -3.60 -16.33
C TYR A 281 1.64 -4.31 -15.24
N PHE A 282 2.20 -4.56 -14.07
CA PHE A 282 1.54 -5.30 -13.00
C PHE A 282 0.18 -4.70 -12.58
N PRO A 283 0.04 -3.39 -12.29
CA PRO A 283 -1.24 -2.81 -11.91
C PRO A 283 -2.31 -2.95 -12.98
N VAL A 284 -1.91 -2.79 -14.25
CA VAL A 284 -2.81 -2.93 -15.41
C VAL A 284 -3.28 -4.38 -15.52
N MET A 285 -2.36 -5.32 -15.44
CA MET A 285 -2.66 -6.75 -15.54
C MET A 285 -3.51 -7.25 -14.37
N LYS A 286 -3.17 -6.85 -13.14
CA LYS A 286 -3.99 -7.15 -11.93
C LYS A 286 -5.43 -6.66 -12.14
N ARG A 287 -5.61 -5.39 -12.51
CA ARG A 287 -6.93 -4.79 -12.74
C ARG A 287 -7.73 -5.55 -13.80
N PHE A 288 -7.07 -5.97 -14.85
CA PHE A 288 -7.70 -6.71 -15.94
C PHE A 288 -8.14 -8.11 -15.49
N ILE A 289 -7.30 -8.84 -14.78
CA ILE A 289 -7.67 -10.15 -14.20
C ILE A 289 -8.85 -9.99 -13.24
N MET A 290 -8.86 -8.98 -12.38
CA MET A 290 -9.97 -8.72 -11.47
C MET A 290 -11.28 -8.42 -12.23
N MET A 291 -11.20 -7.71 -13.35
CA MET A 291 -12.36 -7.44 -14.21
C MET A 291 -12.89 -8.75 -14.86
N ILE A 292 -12.00 -9.62 -15.34
CA ILE A 292 -12.37 -10.94 -15.88
C ILE A 292 -13.08 -11.77 -14.82
N LEU A 293 -12.50 -11.87 -13.62
CA LEU A 293 -13.07 -12.63 -12.51
C LEU A 293 -14.47 -12.11 -12.11
N ARG A 294 -14.66 -10.80 -12.09
CA ARG A 294 -15.97 -10.17 -11.84
C ARG A 294 -17.01 -10.57 -12.88
N GLN A 295 -16.63 -10.61 -14.14
CA GLN A 295 -17.53 -10.99 -15.22
C GLN A 295 -17.84 -12.50 -15.20
N LEU A 296 -16.84 -13.35 -14.93
CA LEU A 296 -17.05 -14.78 -14.74
C LEU A 296 -18.00 -15.07 -13.57
N GLU A 297 -17.88 -14.32 -12.46
CA GLU A 297 -18.82 -14.47 -11.33
C GLU A 297 -20.25 -14.06 -11.70
N LYS A 298 -20.44 -13.06 -12.57
CA LYS A 298 -21.77 -12.72 -13.12
C LYS A 298 -22.30 -13.82 -14.02
N MET A 299 -21.51 -14.27 -14.99
CA MET A 299 -21.89 -15.36 -15.92
C MET A 299 -22.25 -16.66 -15.19
N ARG A 300 -21.70 -16.89 -14.00
CA ARG A 300 -22.02 -18.05 -13.17
C ARG A 300 -23.39 -17.91 -12.46
N LYS A 301 -23.84 -16.69 -12.21
CA LYS A 301 -25.11 -16.42 -11.51
C LYS A 301 -26.30 -16.39 -12.45
N ASP A 302 -26.06 -16.03 -13.70
CA ASP A 302 -27.04 -16.07 -14.79
C ASP A 302 -27.18 -17.51 -15.33
#